data_46ff15a1d5d6ac4a1be08339b34382f0
#
_entry.id   46ff15a1d5d6ac4a1be08339b34382f0
#
_cell.length_a   1.000
_cell.length_b   1.000
_cell.length_c   1.000
_cell.angle_alpha   90.00
_cell.angle_beta   90.00
_cell.angle_gamma   90.00
#
_symmetry.space_group_name_H-M   'P 1'
#
loop_
_entity.id
_entity.type
_entity.pdbx_description
1 polymer ?
#
loop_
_entity_poly.entity_id
_entity_poly.type
_entity_poly.pdbx_seq_one_letter_code
_entity_poly.pdbx_strand_id
1 'polypeptide(L)'
;MAEVARTRYYCAASLDGYIAEADDTIEWLTGYEGRYEGNGAQPIEGGYDDFYAGIGALVIGSVTYEWILRHIEGGGDWPYSGKPCWILSSRTLPVPEGEGVDVRIVNAAVPDLHGEMVASAGDGDLWIVGGGNVASQFADAGLLDEVAVTIVPVVLGAGKPLFDRRVPSGAMQLTGVFPRANGMVELRYAIRT
;
A
#
# COMPACT_ATOMS: atom_id res chain seq x y z
N MET A 1 24.72 12.39 3.98
CA MET A 1 23.82 12.62 2.83
C MET A 1 22.45 12.19 3.30
N ALA A 2 21.43 13.04 3.18
CA ALA A 2 20.06 12.59 3.44
C ALA A 2 19.75 11.43 2.47
N GLU A 3 19.20 10.35 2.99
CA GLU A 3 18.72 9.24 2.16
C GLU A 3 17.59 9.80 1.28
N VAL A 4 17.61 9.50 -0.01
CA VAL A 4 16.57 9.96 -0.93
C VAL A 4 15.30 9.21 -0.58
N ALA A 5 14.19 9.89 -0.35
CA ALA A 5 12.91 9.29 -0.07
C ALA A 5 12.55 8.26 -1.16
N ARG A 6 12.19 7.05 -0.76
CA ARG A 6 11.81 5.95 -1.68
C ARG A 6 10.31 5.89 -1.85
N THR A 7 9.89 5.47 -3.03
CA THR A 7 8.49 5.12 -3.30
C THR A 7 8.33 3.61 -3.17
N ARG A 8 7.53 3.19 -2.19
CA ARG A 8 7.41 1.78 -1.79
C ARG A 8 5.96 1.30 -1.92
N TYR A 9 5.76 0.18 -2.58
CA TYR A 9 4.48 -0.53 -2.60
C TYR A 9 4.50 -1.62 -1.54
N TYR A 10 3.76 -1.42 -0.46
CA TYR A 10 3.64 -2.39 0.65
C TYR A 10 2.18 -2.81 0.81
N CYS A 11 1.92 -4.12 0.69
CA CYS A 11 0.59 -4.68 0.83
C CYS A 11 0.64 -6.17 1.21
N ALA A 12 -0.54 -6.73 1.56
CA ALA A 12 -0.73 -8.17 1.64
C ALA A 12 -1.35 -8.69 0.33
N ALA A 13 -1.03 -9.93 -0.02
CA ALA A 13 -1.62 -10.62 -1.16
C ALA A 13 -1.90 -12.08 -0.82
N SER A 14 -2.89 -12.67 -1.50
CA SER A 14 -3.11 -14.11 -1.49
C SER A 14 -1.96 -14.86 -2.17
N LEU A 15 -1.84 -16.16 -1.93
CA LEU A 15 -0.79 -17.00 -2.53
C LEU A 15 -0.83 -16.98 -4.06
N ASP A 16 -2.00 -16.77 -4.66
CA ASP A 16 -2.23 -16.66 -6.09
C ASP A 16 -2.22 -15.22 -6.63
N GLY A 17 -1.78 -14.23 -5.81
CA GLY A 17 -1.41 -12.89 -6.24
C GLY A 17 -2.53 -11.85 -6.31
N TYR A 18 -3.59 -12.02 -5.53
CA TYR A 18 -4.67 -11.03 -5.41
C TYR A 18 -4.58 -10.24 -4.10
N ILE A 19 -4.93 -8.95 -4.16
CA ILE A 19 -4.93 -8.03 -3.00
C ILE A 19 -6.33 -7.79 -2.44
N ALA A 20 -7.37 -8.14 -3.18
CA ALA A 20 -8.76 -8.09 -2.76
C ALA A 20 -9.58 -9.10 -3.58
N GLU A 21 -10.76 -9.44 -3.12
CA GLU A 21 -11.74 -10.23 -3.87
C GLU A 21 -12.33 -9.42 -5.04
N ALA A 22 -13.13 -10.06 -5.88
CA ALA A 22 -13.70 -9.43 -7.07
C ALA A 22 -14.62 -8.23 -6.74
N ASP A 23 -15.25 -8.25 -5.57
CA ASP A 23 -16.14 -7.22 -5.03
C ASP A 23 -15.43 -6.18 -4.14
N ASP A 24 -14.10 -6.14 -4.18
CA ASP A 24 -13.25 -5.23 -3.42
C ASP A 24 -13.21 -5.51 -1.90
N THR A 25 -13.68 -6.68 -1.44
CA THR A 25 -13.56 -7.08 -0.04
C THR A 25 -12.18 -7.67 0.28
N ILE A 26 -11.77 -7.58 1.55
CA ILE A 26 -10.50 -8.11 2.07
C ILE A 26 -10.73 -8.97 3.33
N GLU A 27 -11.90 -9.59 3.47
CA GLU A 27 -12.24 -10.39 4.64
C GLU A 27 -11.31 -11.59 4.83
N TRP A 28 -10.79 -12.14 3.73
CA TRP A 28 -9.75 -13.17 3.73
C TRP A 28 -8.48 -12.74 4.49
N LEU A 29 -8.19 -11.44 4.57
CA LEU A 29 -7.05 -10.87 5.29
C LEU A 29 -7.45 -10.46 6.72
N THR A 30 -8.52 -9.67 6.86
CA THR A 30 -8.95 -9.13 8.17
C THR A 30 -9.53 -10.22 9.09
N GLY A 31 -10.14 -11.26 8.52
CA GLY A 31 -10.66 -12.43 9.22
C GLY A 31 -9.65 -13.58 9.37
N TYR A 32 -8.42 -13.43 8.88
CA TYR A 32 -7.43 -14.50 8.96
C TYR A 32 -7.08 -14.83 10.42
N GLU A 33 -7.30 -16.08 10.84
CA GLU A 33 -7.10 -16.53 12.23
C GLU A 33 -5.67 -16.38 12.72
N GLY A 34 -4.75 -16.24 11.80
CA GLY A 34 -3.36 -16.01 12.05
C GLY A 34 -3.02 -14.63 12.60
N ARG A 35 -3.94 -13.72 12.62
CA ARG A 35 -3.80 -12.30 12.94
C ARG A 35 -2.70 -11.59 12.17
N TYR A 36 -3.12 -10.81 11.23
CA TYR A 36 -2.32 -9.80 10.56
C TYR A 36 -1.73 -8.84 11.61
N GLU A 37 -0.45 -8.47 11.44
CA GLU A 37 0.18 -7.41 12.23
C GLU A 37 -0.69 -6.14 12.14
N GLY A 38 -1.04 -5.56 13.27
CA GLY A 38 -1.96 -4.42 13.33
C GLY A 38 -3.29 -4.73 14.03
N ASN A 39 -3.70 -6.00 14.14
CA ASN A 39 -4.89 -6.42 14.89
C ASN A 39 -4.56 -6.92 16.31
N GLY A 40 -3.65 -6.25 17.03
CA GLY A 40 -3.25 -6.61 18.39
C GLY A 40 -2.30 -7.82 18.47
N ALA A 41 -1.66 -8.20 17.38
CA ALA A 41 -0.49 -9.08 17.40
C ALA A 41 0.70 -8.35 18.05
N GLN A 42 1.65 -9.10 18.62
CA GLN A 42 2.89 -8.50 19.11
C GLN A 42 3.68 -7.93 17.92
N PRO A 43 4.28 -6.72 18.08
CA PRO A 43 5.14 -6.15 17.04
C PRO A 43 6.24 -7.14 16.67
N ILE A 44 6.49 -7.28 15.36
CA ILE A 44 7.57 -8.10 14.83
C ILE A 44 8.63 -7.14 14.29
N GLU A 45 9.88 -7.32 14.68
CA GLU A 45 11.00 -6.51 14.20
C GLU A 45 11.02 -6.48 12.66
N GLY A 46 11.04 -5.27 12.09
CA GLY A 46 10.92 -5.04 10.65
C GLY A 46 9.53 -5.29 10.08
N GLY A 47 8.49 -5.37 10.91
CA GLY A 47 7.10 -5.52 10.52
C GLY A 47 6.40 -4.24 10.06
N TYR A 48 5.06 -4.26 10.09
CA TYR A 48 4.23 -3.13 9.63
C TYR A 48 4.50 -1.84 10.43
N ASP A 49 4.62 -1.93 11.76
CA ASP A 49 4.82 -0.76 12.60
C ASP A 49 6.15 -0.07 12.31
N ASP A 50 7.23 -0.85 12.14
CA ASP A 50 8.54 -0.33 11.75
C ASP A 50 8.50 0.27 10.34
N PHE A 51 7.81 -0.38 9.40
CA PHE A 51 7.59 0.16 8.07
C PHE A 51 6.82 1.48 8.14
N TYR A 52 5.67 1.52 8.83
CA TYR A 52 4.82 2.70 8.93
C TYR A 52 5.50 3.89 9.62
N ALA A 53 6.37 3.63 10.60
CA ALA A 53 7.17 4.68 11.24
C ALA A 53 8.11 5.41 10.27
N GLY A 54 8.60 4.71 9.24
CA GLY A 54 9.46 5.29 8.18
C GLY A 54 8.68 6.00 7.05
N ILE A 55 7.35 5.95 7.07
CA ILE A 55 6.51 6.55 6.01
C ILE A 55 6.22 8.02 6.33
N GLY A 56 6.41 8.91 5.35
CA GLY A 56 6.10 10.32 5.46
C GLY A 56 4.82 10.74 4.74
N ALA A 57 4.45 10.07 3.65
CA ALA A 57 3.21 10.33 2.91
C ALA A 57 2.67 9.05 2.26
N LEU A 58 1.41 9.08 1.87
CA LEU A 58 0.72 7.93 1.28
C LEU A 58 0.09 8.26 -0.07
N VAL A 59 0.01 7.24 -0.95
CA VAL A 59 -0.76 7.30 -2.21
C VAL A 59 -1.78 6.17 -2.22
N ILE A 60 -3.02 6.50 -2.52
CA ILE A 60 -4.16 5.60 -2.44
C ILE A 60 -4.99 5.72 -3.72
N GLY A 61 -5.37 4.61 -4.32
CA GLY A 61 -6.34 4.59 -5.41
C GLY A 61 -7.78 4.79 -4.91
N SER A 62 -8.64 5.30 -5.77
CA SER A 62 -10.02 5.64 -5.40
C SER A 62 -10.81 4.46 -4.80
N VAL A 63 -10.64 3.24 -5.29
CA VAL A 63 -11.35 2.06 -4.79
C VAL A 63 -10.91 1.71 -3.36
N THR A 64 -9.60 1.70 -3.10
CA THR A 64 -9.05 1.49 -1.75
C THR A 64 -9.51 2.60 -0.80
N TYR A 65 -9.53 3.84 -1.28
CA TYR A 65 -10.00 4.97 -0.49
C TYR A 65 -11.49 4.85 -0.13
N GLU A 66 -12.35 4.45 -1.06
CA GLU A 66 -13.77 4.21 -0.79
C GLU A 66 -14.00 3.06 0.20
N TRP A 67 -13.14 2.04 0.18
CA TRP A 67 -13.17 0.99 1.20
C TRP A 67 -12.85 1.56 2.59
N ILE A 68 -11.84 2.43 2.71
CA ILE A 68 -11.50 3.11 3.97
C ILE A 68 -12.67 3.99 4.45
N LEU A 69 -13.31 4.75 3.55
CA LEU A 69 -14.47 5.57 3.90
C LEU A 69 -15.61 4.74 4.49
N ARG A 70 -15.92 3.57 3.89
CA ARG A 70 -16.94 2.66 4.45
C ARG A 70 -16.56 2.14 5.84
N HIS A 71 -15.27 1.91 6.09
CA HIS A 71 -14.78 1.52 7.41
C HIS A 71 -15.00 2.62 8.46
N ILE A 72 -14.74 3.87 8.10
CA ILE A 72 -14.97 5.04 8.96
C ILE A 72 -16.47 5.23 9.22
N GLU A 73 -17.32 5.14 8.20
CA GLU A 73 -18.79 5.18 8.34
C GLU A 73 -19.31 4.10 9.29
N GLY A 74 -18.65 2.94 9.34
CA GLY A 74 -18.90 1.86 10.28
C GLY A 74 -18.44 2.11 11.74
N GLY A 75 -17.88 3.31 12.02
CA GLY A 75 -17.41 3.71 13.35
C GLY A 75 -15.90 3.54 13.57
N GLY A 76 -15.12 3.30 12.53
CA GLY A 76 -13.66 3.31 12.59
C GLY A 76 -13.08 4.72 12.54
N ASP A 77 -11.82 4.86 12.94
CA ASP A 77 -11.06 6.10 12.82
C ASP A 77 -10.30 6.20 11.49
N TRP A 78 -9.88 7.42 11.13
CA TRP A 78 -8.98 7.62 9.99
C TRP A 78 -7.62 6.96 10.29
N PRO A 79 -7.19 5.95 9.51
CA PRO A 79 -6.04 5.12 9.86
C PRO A 79 -4.67 5.81 9.64
N TYR A 80 -4.63 6.94 8.92
CA TYR A 80 -3.40 7.61 8.50
C TYR A 80 -3.29 9.04 9.05
N SER A 81 -3.77 9.25 10.28
CA SER A 81 -3.70 10.56 10.94
C SER A 81 -2.27 11.10 11.00
N GLY A 82 -2.12 12.38 10.68
CA GLY A 82 -0.84 13.09 10.69
C GLY A 82 0.06 12.86 9.47
N LYS A 83 -0.40 12.11 8.46
CA LYS A 83 0.35 11.91 7.20
C LYS A 83 -0.43 12.40 6.00
N PRO A 84 0.20 13.13 5.05
CA PRO A 84 -0.43 13.50 3.78
C PRO A 84 -0.84 12.26 2.97
N CYS A 85 -2.11 12.21 2.57
CA CYS A 85 -2.69 11.11 1.81
C CYS A 85 -3.17 11.61 0.44
N TRP A 86 -2.48 11.20 -0.61
CA TRP A 86 -2.79 11.54 -2.00
C TRP A 86 -3.74 10.50 -2.59
N ILE A 87 -4.95 10.93 -2.96
CA ILE A 87 -5.97 10.05 -3.54
C ILE A 87 -6.03 10.27 -5.04
N LEU A 88 -5.58 9.28 -5.81
CA LEU A 88 -5.64 9.33 -7.27
C LEU A 88 -7.06 9.00 -7.74
N SER A 89 -7.79 10.01 -8.19
CA SER A 89 -9.18 9.88 -8.64
C SER A 89 -9.57 10.96 -9.63
N SER A 90 -10.30 10.58 -10.69
CA SER A 90 -11.01 11.52 -11.57
C SER A 90 -12.39 11.90 -11.02
N ARG A 91 -12.81 11.30 -9.90
CA ARG A 91 -14.11 11.54 -9.26
C ARG A 91 -13.95 12.48 -8.08
N THR A 92 -14.99 13.27 -7.79
CA THR A 92 -15.10 13.97 -6.52
C THR A 92 -15.50 12.95 -5.45
N LEU A 93 -14.68 12.82 -4.42
CA LEU A 93 -14.91 11.92 -3.30
C LEU A 93 -15.01 12.73 -1.99
N PRO A 94 -15.76 12.25 -0.98
CA PRO A 94 -15.81 12.92 0.31
C PRO A 94 -14.45 12.91 1.00
N VAL A 95 -14.17 13.95 1.79
CA VAL A 95 -12.97 14.02 2.64
C VAL A 95 -13.45 13.86 4.09
N PRO A 96 -12.88 12.91 4.86
CA PRO A 96 -13.24 12.74 6.26
C PRO A 96 -12.89 13.99 7.06
N GLU A 97 -13.69 14.30 8.08
CA GLU A 97 -13.39 15.32 9.05
C GLU A 97 -12.68 14.70 10.25
N GLY A 98 -11.73 15.41 10.85
CA GLY A 98 -11.04 14.94 12.05
C GLY A 98 -9.65 15.54 12.21
N GLU A 99 -9.10 15.39 13.42
CA GLU A 99 -7.76 15.85 13.74
C GLU A 99 -6.71 15.00 13.00
N GLY A 100 -5.76 15.67 12.34
CA GLY A 100 -4.69 15.01 11.61
C GLY A 100 -5.09 14.40 10.25
N VAL A 101 -6.31 14.66 9.76
CA VAL A 101 -6.71 14.26 8.40
C VAL A 101 -6.12 15.24 7.38
N ASP A 102 -5.21 14.74 6.52
CA ASP A 102 -4.65 15.48 5.37
C ASP A 102 -4.87 14.65 4.10
N VAL A 103 -6.05 14.78 3.50
CA VAL A 103 -6.47 14.06 2.28
C VAL A 103 -6.48 15.01 1.10
N ARG A 104 -5.75 14.64 0.04
CA ARG A 104 -5.56 15.43 -1.18
C ARG A 104 -6.05 14.62 -2.38
N ILE A 105 -7.26 14.90 -2.86
CA ILE A 105 -7.84 14.23 -4.03
C ILE A 105 -7.31 14.93 -5.29
N VAL A 106 -6.66 14.16 -6.15
CA VAL A 106 -5.97 14.68 -7.34
C VAL A 106 -6.31 13.87 -8.59
N ASN A 107 -6.45 14.57 -9.71
CA ASN A 107 -6.69 13.97 -11.02
C ASN A 107 -5.59 14.42 -12.00
N ALA A 108 -4.43 13.80 -11.89
CA ALA A 108 -3.31 14.04 -12.79
C ALA A 108 -2.46 12.76 -12.92
N ALA A 109 -1.56 12.73 -13.89
CA ALA A 109 -0.67 11.59 -14.07
C ALA A 109 0.37 11.50 -12.95
N VAL A 110 0.73 10.26 -12.58
CA VAL A 110 1.72 10.01 -11.52
C VAL A 110 3.04 10.76 -11.72
N PRO A 111 3.63 10.82 -12.93
CA PRO A 111 4.88 11.56 -13.13
C PRO A 111 4.78 13.06 -12.81
N ASP A 112 3.63 13.67 -13.03
CA ASP A 112 3.41 15.10 -12.81
C ASP A 112 3.29 15.43 -11.31
N LEU A 113 2.85 14.48 -10.50
CA LEU A 113 2.57 14.64 -9.07
C LEU A 113 3.67 14.09 -8.15
N HIS A 114 4.51 13.17 -8.64
CA HIS A 114 5.46 12.43 -7.81
C HIS A 114 6.39 13.33 -7.01
N GLY A 115 6.90 14.41 -7.61
CA GLY A 115 7.76 15.37 -6.91
C GLY A 115 7.09 16.04 -5.70
N GLU A 116 5.79 16.39 -5.82
CA GLU A 116 5.01 16.96 -4.73
C GLU A 116 4.69 15.93 -3.65
N MET A 117 4.37 14.69 -4.06
CA MET A 117 4.11 13.58 -3.14
C MET A 117 5.35 13.30 -2.27
N VAL A 118 6.53 13.16 -2.91
CA VAL A 118 7.80 12.93 -2.22
C VAL A 118 8.16 14.13 -1.32
N ALA A 119 7.99 15.36 -1.80
CA ALA A 119 8.23 16.55 -0.98
C ALA A 119 7.32 16.61 0.26
N SER A 120 6.08 16.13 0.14
CA SER A 120 5.14 16.07 1.27
C SER A 120 5.50 15.00 2.31
N ALA A 121 6.32 14.01 1.93
CA ALA A 121 6.79 12.97 2.83
C ALA A 121 7.90 13.44 3.79
N GLY A 122 8.50 14.61 3.53
CA GLY A 122 9.61 15.12 4.35
C GLY A 122 10.83 14.19 4.31
N ASP A 123 11.26 13.71 5.48
CA ASP A 123 12.38 12.77 5.59
C ASP A 123 11.93 11.29 5.48
N GLY A 124 10.63 11.02 5.33
CA GLY A 124 10.09 9.66 5.23
C GLY A 124 9.90 9.20 3.78
N ASP A 125 9.60 7.91 3.64
CA ASP A 125 9.29 7.27 2.36
C ASP A 125 7.84 7.58 1.90
N LEU A 126 7.56 7.45 0.60
CA LEU A 126 6.23 7.51 0.02
C LEU A 126 5.67 6.07 -0.07
N TRP A 127 4.52 5.82 0.57
CA TRP A 127 3.88 4.51 0.57
C TRP A 127 2.70 4.45 -0.40
N ILE A 128 2.77 3.57 -1.38
CA ILE A 128 1.61 3.17 -2.20
C ILE A 128 0.86 2.10 -1.39
N VAL A 129 -0.30 2.50 -0.83
CA VAL A 129 -1.16 1.61 -0.02
C VAL A 129 -1.86 0.59 -0.89
N GLY A 130 -2.32 1.02 -2.06
CA GLY A 130 -3.04 0.20 -3.03
C GLY A 130 -3.88 1.07 -3.99
N GLY A 131 -4.55 0.53 -5.05
CA GLY A 131 -4.49 -0.85 -5.52
C GLY A 131 -3.41 -1.11 -6.57
N GLY A 132 -3.44 -2.32 -7.13
CA GLY A 132 -2.46 -2.76 -8.12
C GLY A 132 -2.33 -1.86 -9.36
N ASN A 133 -3.40 -1.17 -9.77
CA ASN A 133 -3.35 -0.17 -10.84
C ASN A 133 -2.45 1.03 -10.48
N VAL A 134 -2.54 1.55 -9.26
CA VAL A 134 -1.68 2.65 -8.80
C VAL A 134 -0.23 2.21 -8.80
N ALA A 135 0.08 1.06 -8.19
CA ALA A 135 1.44 0.51 -8.18
C ALA A 135 1.99 0.30 -9.60
N SER A 136 1.14 -0.15 -10.53
CA SER A 136 1.50 -0.32 -11.94
C SER A 136 1.83 1.00 -12.63
N GLN A 137 1.11 2.09 -12.33
CA GLN A 137 1.40 3.42 -12.89
C GLN A 137 2.76 3.93 -12.42
N PHE A 138 3.11 3.74 -11.14
CA PHE A 138 4.44 4.09 -10.64
C PHE A 138 5.54 3.24 -11.26
N ALA A 139 5.32 1.93 -11.41
CA ALA A 139 6.28 1.04 -12.07
C ALA A 139 6.52 1.41 -13.54
N ASP A 140 5.45 1.69 -14.31
CA ASP A 140 5.55 2.12 -15.71
C ASP A 140 6.31 3.45 -15.88
N ALA A 141 6.17 4.34 -14.90
CA ALA A 141 6.86 5.63 -14.89
C ALA A 141 8.32 5.54 -14.39
N GLY A 142 8.79 4.35 -13.96
CA GLY A 142 10.12 4.20 -13.35
C GLY A 142 10.26 4.90 -11.99
N LEU A 143 9.14 5.07 -11.27
CA LEU A 143 9.04 5.81 -10.01
C LEU A 143 8.77 4.90 -8.80
N LEU A 144 8.80 3.58 -8.97
CA LEU A 144 8.64 2.59 -7.91
C LEU A 144 10.01 2.01 -7.56
N ASP A 145 10.43 2.16 -6.31
CA ASP A 145 11.75 1.71 -5.84
C ASP A 145 11.71 0.33 -5.20
N GLU A 146 10.64 0.03 -4.45
CA GLU A 146 10.53 -1.22 -3.69
C GLU A 146 9.10 -1.77 -3.72
N VAL A 147 9.00 -3.09 -3.83
CA VAL A 147 7.77 -3.85 -3.55
C VAL A 147 8.02 -4.71 -2.32
N ALA A 148 7.21 -4.53 -1.28
CA ALA A 148 7.16 -5.39 -0.12
C ALA A 148 5.76 -6.02 -0.07
N VAL A 149 5.69 -7.33 -0.25
CA VAL A 149 4.42 -8.06 -0.28
C VAL A 149 4.41 -9.15 0.78
N THR A 150 3.41 -9.12 1.65
CA THR A 150 3.16 -10.20 2.60
C THR A 150 2.20 -11.20 1.96
N ILE A 151 2.72 -12.39 1.64
CA ILE A 151 1.92 -13.49 1.11
C ILE A 151 1.19 -14.18 2.26
N VAL A 152 -0.13 -14.16 2.19
CA VAL A 152 -1.02 -14.88 3.11
C VAL A 152 -1.31 -16.25 2.52
N PRO A 153 -1.28 -17.36 3.29
CA PRO A 153 -1.49 -18.72 2.77
C PRO A 153 -2.98 -19.01 2.49
N VAL A 154 -3.54 -18.24 1.60
CA VAL A 154 -4.93 -18.28 1.11
C VAL A 154 -4.90 -18.23 -0.42
N VAL A 155 -5.82 -18.91 -1.08
CA VAL A 155 -6.02 -18.88 -2.53
C VAL A 155 -7.42 -18.33 -2.81
N LEU A 156 -7.53 -17.26 -3.57
CA LEU A 156 -8.81 -16.62 -3.90
C LEU A 156 -9.38 -17.11 -5.24
N GLY A 157 -8.54 -17.56 -6.16
CA GLY A 157 -8.93 -18.03 -7.49
C GLY A 157 -9.32 -16.92 -8.45
N ALA A 158 -9.76 -15.77 -7.97
CA ALA A 158 -10.06 -14.55 -8.73
C ALA A 158 -10.06 -13.34 -7.78
N GLY A 159 -9.85 -12.13 -8.32
CA GLY A 159 -9.85 -10.91 -7.50
C GLY A 159 -9.14 -9.75 -8.16
N LYS A 160 -8.77 -8.76 -7.35
CA LYS A 160 -7.98 -7.61 -7.78
C LYS A 160 -6.49 -7.98 -7.73
N PRO A 161 -5.76 -7.94 -8.84
CA PRO A 161 -4.39 -8.40 -8.88
C PRO A 161 -3.43 -7.46 -8.13
N LEU A 162 -2.31 -8.02 -7.65
CA LEU A 162 -1.20 -7.27 -7.05
C LEU A 162 -0.66 -6.20 -8.00
N PHE A 163 -0.52 -6.53 -9.28
CA PHE A 163 -0.27 -5.61 -10.39
C PHE A 163 -1.27 -5.91 -11.51
N ASP A 164 -1.85 -4.88 -12.11
CA ASP A 164 -2.77 -5.02 -13.24
C ASP A 164 -2.06 -5.01 -14.61
N ARG A 165 -0.75 -4.92 -14.61
CA ARG A 165 0.12 -4.90 -15.79
C ARG A 165 1.31 -5.82 -15.63
N ARG A 166 1.92 -6.12 -16.77
CA ARG A 166 3.11 -6.96 -16.78
C ARG A 166 4.34 -6.18 -16.28
N VAL A 167 4.99 -6.71 -15.25
CA VAL A 167 6.35 -6.32 -14.88
C VAL A 167 7.31 -7.34 -15.50
N PRO A 168 8.28 -6.91 -16.33
CA PRO A 168 9.15 -7.85 -17.06
C PRO A 168 10.07 -8.63 -16.11
N SER A 169 10.48 -9.83 -16.54
CA SER A 169 11.45 -10.63 -15.79
C SER A 169 12.79 -9.88 -15.69
N GLY A 170 13.41 -9.91 -14.52
CA GLY A 170 14.67 -9.20 -14.24
C GLY A 170 14.49 -7.75 -13.77
N ALA A 171 13.29 -7.17 -13.86
CA ALA A 171 13.00 -5.86 -13.30
C ALA A 171 12.95 -5.86 -11.75
N MET A 172 12.76 -7.02 -11.13
CA MET A 172 12.70 -7.17 -9.67
C MET A 172 13.90 -7.96 -9.15
N GLN A 173 14.59 -7.39 -8.17
CA GLN A 173 15.66 -8.07 -7.44
C GLN A 173 15.21 -8.37 -6.03
N LEU A 174 15.18 -9.64 -5.64
CA LEU A 174 14.88 -10.05 -4.27
C LEU A 174 15.93 -9.47 -3.31
N THR A 175 15.46 -8.71 -2.31
CA THR A 175 16.30 -8.08 -1.27
C THR A 175 16.06 -8.65 0.11
N GLY A 176 14.92 -9.32 0.34
CA GLY A 176 14.62 -9.94 1.62
C GLY A 176 13.48 -10.95 1.56
N VAL A 177 13.57 -11.92 2.48
CA VAL A 177 12.52 -12.92 2.75
C VAL A 177 12.36 -13.00 4.26
N PHE A 178 11.20 -12.68 4.76
CA PHE A 178 10.91 -12.60 6.18
C PHE A 178 9.72 -13.50 6.52
N PRO A 179 9.98 -14.68 7.10
CA PRO A 179 8.90 -15.48 7.66
C PRO A 179 8.15 -14.68 8.72
N ARG A 180 6.84 -14.71 8.64
CA ARG A 180 5.93 -14.03 9.58
C ARG A 180 5.18 -15.08 10.40
N ALA A 181 4.49 -14.63 11.44
CA ALA A 181 3.62 -15.52 12.19
C ALA A 181 2.56 -16.16 11.29
N ASN A 182 2.09 -17.34 11.69
CA ASN A 182 0.93 -18.00 11.09
C ASN A 182 1.06 -18.42 9.61
N GLY A 183 2.29 -18.70 9.17
CA GLY A 183 2.54 -19.20 7.81
C GLY A 183 2.60 -18.11 6.74
N MET A 184 2.49 -16.84 7.11
CA MET A 184 2.73 -15.73 6.20
C MET A 184 4.24 -15.59 5.90
N VAL A 185 4.56 -15.01 4.75
CA VAL A 185 5.92 -14.63 4.37
C VAL A 185 5.92 -13.26 3.69
N GLU A 186 6.78 -12.37 4.16
CA GLU A 186 7.00 -11.09 3.48
C GLU A 186 8.19 -11.23 2.54
N LEU A 187 7.99 -10.80 1.30
CA LEU A 187 9.00 -10.73 0.24
C LEU A 187 9.26 -9.27 -0.09
N ARG A 188 10.54 -8.89 -0.12
CA ARG A 188 10.95 -7.54 -0.54
C ARG A 188 11.76 -7.61 -1.82
N TYR A 189 11.42 -6.74 -2.77
CA TYR A 189 12.07 -6.63 -4.06
C TYR A 189 12.43 -5.17 -4.34
N ALA A 190 13.69 -4.90 -4.67
CA ALA A 190 14.06 -3.65 -5.31
C ALA A 190 13.64 -3.69 -6.79
N ILE A 191 13.09 -2.58 -7.29
CA ILE A 191 12.77 -2.42 -8.69
C ILE A 191 13.99 -1.84 -9.41
N ARG A 192 14.37 -2.46 -10.51
CA ARG A 192 15.44 -1.98 -11.38
C ARG A 192 14.81 -1.19 -12.54
N THR A 193 15.13 0.07 -12.60
CA THR A 193 14.85 0.95 -13.74
C THR A 193 15.88 0.76 -14.83
#